data_abac89d43fd26889d5ca44a2e0ded2d6
#
_entry.id   abac89d43fd26889d5ca44a2e0ded2d6
#
_cell.length_a   1.000
_cell.length_b   1.000
_cell.length_c   1.000
_cell.angle_alpha   90.00
_cell.angle_beta   90.00
_cell.angle_gamma   90.00
#
_symmetry.space_group_name_H-M   'P 1'
#
loop_
_entity.id
_entity.type
_entity.pdbx_description
1 polymer ?
#
loop_
_entity_poly.entity_id
_entity_poly.type
_entity_poly.pdbx_seq_one_letter_code
_entity_poly.pdbx_strand_id
1 'polypeptide(L)'
;MFGYPISLTGPISAIFDPSEPLLRKGIVAGANLGRKTIIIDCPSYFGNSGGPVIQVDHPSFGVTRFQVIGLVSGFVPFQEEWENKTMRYSHVIKSNSGYTVVEPIDIALELVWR
;
A
#
# COMPACT_ATOMS: atom_id res chain seq x y z
N MET A 1 4.81 -2.81 6.33
CA MET A 1 3.49 -3.19 5.81
C MET A 1 3.39 -4.71 5.74
N PHE A 2 2.31 -5.26 6.24
CA PHE A 2 1.98 -6.69 6.14
C PHE A 2 0.78 -6.87 5.22
N GLY A 3 0.73 -7.97 4.48
CA GLY A 3 -0.42 -8.27 3.65
C GLY A 3 -0.32 -9.63 2.95
N TYR A 4 -1.45 -10.04 2.41
CA TYR A 4 -1.60 -11.28 1.65
C TYR A 4 -1.82 -10.92 0.16
N PRO A 5 -0.75 -10.72 -0.62
CA PRO A 5 -0.88 -10.24 -2.00
C PRO A 5 -1.43 -11.34 -2.91
N ILE A 6 -2.75 -11.42 -3.01
CA ILE A 6 -3.47 -12.43 -3.81
C ILE A 6 -3.03 -12.42 -5.28
N SER A 7 -2.65 -11.25 -5.79
CA SER A 7 -2.16 -11.10 -7.18
C SER A 7 -0.84 -11.82 -7.45
N LEU A 8 -0.12 -12.23 -6.40
CA LEU A 8 1.10 -13.02 -6.52
C LEU A 8 0.85 -14.53 -6.37
N THR A 9 -0.41 -14.93 -6.12
CA THR A 9 -0.79 -16.33 -6.10
C THR A 9 -0.99 -16.83 -7.55
N GLY A 10 -0.52 -18.02 -7.84
CA GLY A 10 -0.57 -18.63 -9.18
C GLY A 10 0.51 -19.69 -9.30
N PRO A 11 1.06 -19.95 -10.49
CA PRO A 11 2.15 -20.91 -10.67
C PRO A 11 3.40 -20.63 -9.83
N ILE A 12 3.50 -19.40 -9.28
CA ILE A 12 4.60 -18.93 -8.43
C ILE A 12 4.39 -19.29 -6.95
N SER A 13 3.26 -19.85 -6.57
CA SER A 13 2.94 -20.22 -5.18
C SER A 13 3.89 -21.25 -4.55
N ALA A 14 4.74 -21.89 -5.35
CA ALA A 14 5.81 -22.73 -4.85
C ALA A 14 6.98 -21.96 -4.21
N ILE A 15 7.04 -20.62 -4.36
CA ILE A 15 8.13 -19.79 -3.86
C ILE A 15 7.82 -19.28 -2.44
N PHE A 16 6.55 -19.12 -2.10
CA PHE A 16 6.11 -18.68 -0.76
C PHE A 16 4.76 -19.32 -0.42
N ASP A 17 4.47 -19.45 0.87
CA ASP A 17 3.18 -19.93 1.36
C ASP A 17 2.14 -18.80 1.29
N PRO A 18 1.07 -18.92 0.48
CA PRO A 18 0.05 -17.87 0.37
C PRO A 18 -0.81 -17.72 1.64
N SER A 19 -0.73 -18.64 2.60
CA SER A 19 -1.38 -18.53 3.91
C SER A 19 -0.60 -17.65 4.88
N GLU A 20 0.66 -17.36 4.58
CA GLU A 20 1.51 -16.50 5.39
C GLU A 20 1.56 -15.07 4.84
N PRO A 21 1.50 -14.03 5.68
CA PRO A 21 1.59 -12.66 5.21
C PRO A 21 3.01 -12.32 4.76
N LEU A 22 3.11 -11.61 3.65
CA LEU A 22 4.39 -11.06 3.22
C LEU A 22 4.64 -9.71 3.88
N LEU A 23 5.86 -9.53 4.39
CA LEU A 23 6.35 -8.29 4.95
C LEU A 23 7.05 -7.45 3.88
N ARG A 24 6.68 -6.18 3.78
CA ARG A 24 7.38 -5.19 2.96
C ARG A 24 7.89 -4.05 3.82
N LYS A 25 9.11 -3.60 3.53
CA LYS A 25 9.71 -2.41 4.11
C LYS A 25 9.62 -1.27 3.09
N GLY A 26 9.34 -0.07 3.58
CA GLY A 26 9.31 1.15 2.79
C GLY A 26 9.55 2.35 3.69
N ILE A 27 9.44 3.54 3.11
CA ILE A 27 9.59 4.82 3.82
C ILE A 27 8.35 5.67 3.59
N VAL A 28 8.09 6.59 4.52
CA VAL A 28 7.07 7.63 4.32
C VAL A 28 7.57 8.58 3.23
N ALA A 29 6.86 8.61 2.12
CA ALA A 29 7.18 9.48 0.98
C ALA A 29 6.50 10.85 1.10
N GLY A 30 5.36 10.92 1.79
CA GLY A 30 4.62 12.16 1.97
C GLY A 30 3.29 11.96 2.70
N ALA A 31 2.57 13.06 2.84
CA ALA A 31 1.23 13.07 3.41
C ALA A 31 0.33 14.03 2.64
N ASN A 32 -0.92 13.68 2.50
CA ASN A 32 -1.96 14.56 1.98
C ASN A 32 -2.84 15.02 3.13
N LEU A 33 -2.60 16.25 3.60
CA LEU A 33 -3.32 16.82 4.74
C LEU A 33 -4.81 17.04 4.45
N GLY A 34 -5.15 17.38 3.20
CA GLY A 34 -6.54 17.61 2.81
C GLY A 34 -7.37 16.31 2.81
N ARG A 35 -6.77 15.21 2.42
CA ARG A 35 -7.39 13.88 2.43
C ARG A 35 -7.09 13.08 3.68
N LYS A 36 -6.24 13.59 4.56
CA LYS A 36 -5.76 12.90 5.77
C LYS A 36 -5.20 11.51 5.45
N THR A 37 -4.35 11.42 4.43
CA THR A 37 -3.71 10.16 4.02
C THR A 37 -2.20 10.25 4.08
N ILE A 38 -1.56 9.12 4.33
CA ILE A 38 -0.10 8.97 4.29
C ILE A 38 0.26 8.24 2.99
N ILE A 39 1.29 8.71 2.32
CA ILE A 39 1.84 8.05 1.14
C ILE A 39 3.17 7.41 1.53
N ILE A 40 3.29 6.12 1.27
CA ILE A 40 4.54 5.38 1.50
C ILE A 40 5.14 4.92 0.18
N ASP A 41 6.45 5.01 0.06
CA ASP A 41 7.22 4.37 -1.01
C ASP A 41 7.41 2.89 -0.66
N CYS A 42 6.43 2.14 -1.09
CA CYS A 42 6.33 0.70 -0.88
C CYS A 42 5.20 0.20 -1.78
N PRO A 43 5.46 -0.65 -2.77
CA PRO A 43 4.40 -1.14 -3.64
C PRO A 43 3.42 -2.02 -2.88
N SER A 44 2.12 -1.82 -3.13
CA SER A 44 1.05 -2.68 -2.65
C SER A 44 0.31 -3.32 -3.83
N TYR A 45 -0.23 -4.50 -3.59
CA TYR A 45 -0.97 -5.27 -4.59
C TYR A 45 -2.34 -5.66 -4.02
N PHE A 46 -3.21 -6.17 -4.89
CA PHE A 46 -4.48 -6.74 -4.45
C PHE A 46 -4.26 -7.78 -3.35
N GLY A 47 -5.01 -7.66 -2.26
CA GLY A 47 -4.86 -8.45 -1.04
C GLY A 47 -4.03 -7.77 0.06
N ASN A 48 -3.37 -6.65 -0.22
CA ASN A 48 -2.70 -5.84 0.81
C ASN A 48 -3.62 -4.85 1.52
N SER A 49 -4.79 -4.53 0.93
CA SER A 49 -5.75 -3.59 1.51
C SER A 49 -6.24 -4.08 2.89
N GLY A 50 -6.31 -3.17 3.86
CA GLY A 50 -6.59 -3.47 5.26
C GLY A 50 -5.39 -3.96 6.05
N GLY A 51 -4.27 -4.25 5.41
CA GLY A 51 -3.04 -4.66 6.08
C GLY A 51 -2.43 -3.52 6.92
N PRO A 52 -1.89 -3.82 8.12
CA PRO A 52 -1.30 -2.82 8.99
C PRO A 52 0.02 -2.28 8.46
N VAL A 53 0.22 -0.98 8.65
CA VAL A 53 1.50 -0.30 8.43
C VAL A 53 2.11 0.02 9.78
N ILE A 54 3.28 -0.55 10.04
CA ILE A 54 3.98 -0.41 11.31
C ILE A 54 5.21 0.45 11.10
N GLN A 55 5.30 1.53 11.84
CA GLN A 55 6.50 2.32 11.94
C GLN A 55 7.47 1.64 12.91
N VAL A 56 8.72 1.57 12.51
CA VAL A 56 9.82 1.12 13.36
C VAL A 56 10.71 2.33 13.63
N ASP A 57 10.89 2.64 14.89
CA ASP A 57 11.64 3.80 15.35
C ASP A 57 12.68 3.39 16.37
N HIS A 58 13.80 4.10 16.39
CA HIS A 58 14.93 3.88 17.30
C HIS A 58 15.18 5.15 18.13
N PRO A 59 14.33 5.45 19.14
CA PRO A 59 14.40 6.70 19.89
C PRO A 59 15.68 6.85 20.71
N SER A 60 16.35 5.74 21.04
CA SER A 60 17.64 5.73 21.72
C SER A 60 18.42 4.45 21.43
N PHE A 61 19.71 4.44 21.75
CA PHE A 61 20.54 3.26 21.56
C PHE A 61 19.98 2.03 22.29
N GLY A 62 19.82 0.93 21.55
CA GLY A 62 19.30 -0.34 22.08
C GLY A 62 17.78 -0.38 22.28
N VAL A 63 17.04 0.69 21.98
CA VAL A 63 15.58 0.73 22.09
C VAL A 63 14.95 0.74 20.70
N THR A 64 14.07 -0.21 20.43
CA THR A 64 13.25 -0.24 19.23
C THR A 64 11.78 -0.11 19.61
N ARG A 65 11.10 0.84 18.98
CA ARG A 65 9.67 1.07 19.17
C ARG A 65 8.91 0.70 17.89
N PHE A 66 7.81 -0.01 18.06
CA PHE A 66 6.88 -0.37 17.02
C PHE A 66 5.56 0.36 17.24
N GLN A 67 5.05 0.99 16.20
CA GLN A 67 3.77 1.70 16.26
C GLN A 67 2.98 1.45 14.98
N VAL A 68 1.71 1.03 15.11
CA VAL A 68 0.80 0.98 13.98
C VAL A 68 0.43 2.41 13.62
N ILE A 69 0.76 2.84 12.42
CA ILE A 69 0.50 4.20 11.94
C ILE A 69 -0.71 4.28 11.03
N GLY A 70 -1.16 3.16 10.47
CA GLY A 70 -2.33 3.15 9.60
C GLY A 70 -2.58 1.80 8.94
N LEU A 71 -3.56 1.80 8.05
CA LEU A 71 -3.99 0.65 7.25
C LEU A 71 -3.82 0.96 5.77
N VAL A 72 -3.40 -0.03 5.00
CA VAL A 72 -3.31 0.09 3.54
C VAL A 72 -4.71 0.27 2.96
N SER A 73 -4.95 1.35 2.22
CA SER A 73 -6.22 1.60 1.53
C SER A 73 -6.13 1.36 0.03
N GLY A 74 -4.96 1.55 -0.58
CA GLY A 74 -4.78 1.36 -2.00
C GLY A 74 -3.38 1.71 -2.47
N PHE A 75 -3.20 1.81 -3.76
CA PHE A 75 -1.97 2.27 -4.36
C PHE A 75 -2.23 3.49 -5.26
N VAL A 76 -1.20 4.29 -5.49
CA VAL A 76 -1.24 5.39 -6.44
C VAL A 76 -1.04 4.80 -7.84
N PRO A 77 -2.04 4.87 -8.74
CA PRO A 77 -1.88 4.35 -10.09
C PRO A 77 -0.99 5.26 -10.93
N PHE A 78 -0.12 4.67 -11.71
CA PHE A 78 0.47 5.31 -12.88
C PHE A 78 -0.46 5.03 -14.06
N GLN A 79 -0.91 6.08 -14.73
CA GLN A 79 -1.87 5.98 -15.82
C GLN A 79 -1.25 6.47 -17.12
N GLU A 80 -1.31 5.64 -18.15
CA GLU A 80 -0.95 6.00 -19.51
C GLU A 80 -2.21 5.93 -20.39
N GLU A 81 -2.43 6.95 -21.20
CA GLU A 81 -3.50 7.02 -22.16
C GLU A 81 -2.94 7.03 -23.57
N TRP A 82 -3.40 6.08 -24.37
CA TRP A 82 -3.06 5.97 -25.77
C TRP A 82 -4.29 6.24 -26.62
N GLU A 83 -4.22 7.22 -27.50
CA GLU A 83 -5.29 7.60 -28.40
C GLU A 83 -4.90 7.32 -29.85
N ASN A 84 -5.74 6.58 -30.58
CA ASN A 84 -5.65 6.45 -32.03
C ASN A 84 -6.75 7.28 -32.69
N LYS A 85 -6.38 8.48 -33.16
CA LYS A 85 -7.33 9.43 -33.78
C LYS A 85 -7.94 8.91 -35.07
N THR A 86 -7.23 8.08 -35.80
CA THR A 86 -7.69 7.53 -37.07
C THR A 86 -8.78 6.46 -36.88
N MET A 87 -8.58 5.60 -35.87
CA MET A 87 -9.53 4.53 -35.54
C MET A 87 -10.53 4.90 -34.45
N ARG A 88 -10.49 6.12 -33.92
CA ARG A 88 -11.37 6.62 -32.86
C ARG A 88 -11.41 5.68 -31.65
N TYR A 89 -10.25 5.22 -31.26
CA TYR A 89 -10.09 4.26 -30.16
C TYR A 89 -9.08 4.80 -29.15
N SER A 90 -9.43 4.72 -27.87
CA SER A 90 -8.54 5.05 -26.77
C SER A 90 -8.32 3.85 -25.87
N HIS A 91 -7.12 3.70 -25.36
CA HIS A 91 -6.73 2.66 -24.42
C HIS A 91 -6.05 3.28 -23.22
N VAL A 92 -6.54 2.95 -22.03
CA VAL A 92 -5.99 3.41 -20.75
C VAL A 92 -5.33 2.24 -20.03
N ILE A 93 -4.04 2.36 -19.78
CA ILE A 93 -3.28 1.38 -18.99
C ILE A 93 -3.04 1.97 -17.62
N LYS A 94 -3.40 1.22 -16.57
CA LYS A 94 -3.09 1.57 -15.18
C LYS A 94 -2.06 0.60 -14.63
N SER A 95 -0.93 1.13 -14.21
CA SER A 95 0.16 0.38 -13.60
C SER A 95 0.36 0.79 -12.14
N ASN A 96 0.99 -0.07 -11.37
CA ASN A 96 1.37 0.25 -10.00
C ASN A 96 2.58 1.21 -10.02
N SER A 97 2.43 2.38 -9.39
CA SER A 97 3.51 3.37 -9.32
C SER A 97 4.59 3.05 -8.30
N GLY A 98 4.37 2.05 -7.45
CA GLY A 98 5.21 1.76 -6.30
C GLY A 98 4.83 2.54 -5.03
N TYR A 99 3.89 3.47 -5.10
CA TYR A 99 3.40 4.21 -3.94
C TYR A 99 2.10 3.61 -3.41
N THR A 100 2.03 3.50 -2.09
CA THR A 100 0.85 3.02 -1.37
C THR A 100 0.18 4.14 -0.60
N VAL A 101 -1.14 4.16 -0.64
CA VAL A 101 -1.98 5.05 0.18
C VAL A 101 -2.33 4.35 1.47
N VAL A 102 -2.11 5.04 2.58
CA VAL A 102 -2.35 4.55 3.93
C VAL A 102 -3.32 5.48 4.64
N GLU A 103 -4.41 4.94 5.15
CA GLU A 103 -5.31 5.63 6.05
C GLU A 103 -4.71 5.63 7.46
N PRO A 104 -4.55 6.80 8.10
CA PRO A 104 -4.03 6.90 9.46
C PRO A 104 -4.87 6.10 10.46
N ILE A 105 -4.20 5.51 11.44
CA ILE A 105 -4.86 4.62 12.42
C ILE A 105 -5.90 5.33 13.28
N ASP A 106 -5.72 6.60 13.59
CA ASP A 106 -6.66 7.42 14.34
C ASP A 106 -8.02 7.53 13.63
N ILE A 107 -8.02 7.70 12.31
CA ILE A 107 -9.26 7.70 11.51
C ILE A 107 -9.95 6.33 11.58
N ALA A 108 -9.21 5.26 11.46
CA ALA A 108 -9.76 3.91 11.56
C ALA A 108 -10.38 3.65 12.95
N LEU A 109 -9.72 4.12 14.01
CA LEU A 109 -10.22 3.99 15.39
C LEU A 109 -11.48 4.81 15.61
N GLU A 110 -11.62 6.00 15.05
CA GLU A 110 -12.84 6.79 15.12
C GLU A 110 -14.07 6.05 14.57
N LEU A 111 -13.89 5.21 13.56
CA LEU A 111 -14.97 4.41 12.99
C LEU A 111 -15.39 3.24 13.89
N VAL A 112 -14.46 2.68 14.65
CA VAL A 112 -14.72 1.53 15.54
C VAL A 112 -15.36 1.97 16.85
N TRP A 113 -15.00 3.15 17.36
CA TRP A 113 -15.47 3.64 18.67
C TRP A 113 -16.69 4.57 18.58
N ARG A 114 -17.31 4.65 17.43
CA ARG A 114 -18.64 5.25 17.26
C ARG A 114 -19.73 4.26 17.67
#